data_973ac6c81e51e0595b081b0ba585c165
#
_entry.id   973ac6c81e51e0595b081b0ba585c165
#
_cell.length_a   1.000
_cell.length_b   1.000
_cell.length_c   1.000
_cell.angle_alpha   90.00
_cell.angle_beta   90.00
_cell.angle_gamma   90.00
#
_symmetry.space_group_name_H-M   'P 1'
#
loop_
_entity.id
_entity.type
_entity.pdbx_description
1 polymer ?
#
loop_
_entity_poly.entity_id
_entity_poly.type
_entity_poly.pdbx_seq_one_letter_code
_entity_poly.pdbx_strand_id
1 'polypeptide(L)'
;MKYLVLIPALLFIAGCAASHRQGAGRDTIVAAASPDQEKALLGQVKALEGKWEMVGEDGKPQLATTYQVSSGGNVVREVMFPGAAHEMTNVYHMDGSDLVMTHYCAVGNQPRMRAARKSGNTIHFTFDSVTNHTSPSQRCMREMSLEVVDNDHIVQRWKSYQDGKPVEGADFALTRVK
;
A
#
# COMPACT_ATOMS: atom_id res chain seq x y z
N MET A 1 -68.14 -38.49 -18.94
CA MET A 1 -67.55 -37.68 -17.86
C MET A 1 -66.05 -37.76 -17.98
N LYS A 2 -65.42 -36.70 -18.42
CA LYS A 2 -63.95 -36.58 -18.60
C LYS A 2 -63.45 -35.77 -17.43
N TYR A 3 -62.60 -36.33 -16.58
CA TYR A 3 -61.97 -35.64 -15.46
C TYR A 3 -60.69 -34.97 -15.95
N LEU A 4 -60.65 -33.62 -15.84
CA LEU A 4 -59.48 -32.79 -16.14
C LEU A 4 -58.62 -32.71 -14.89
N VAL A 5 -57.44 -33.33 -14.92
CA VAL A 5 -56.47 -33.25 -13.81
C VAL A 5 -55.62 -32.01 -14.02
N LEU A 6 -55.78 -31.01 -13.15
CA LEU A 6 -54.89 -29.83 -13.07
C LEU A 6 -53.65 -30.16 -12.25
N ILE A 7 -52.48 -30.14 -12.88
CA ILE A 7 -51.18 -30.25 -12.21
C ILE A 7 -50.74 -28.84 -11.83
N PRO A 8 -50.45 -28.51 -10.56
CA PRO A 8 -49.89 -27.21 -10.19
C PRO A 8 -48.41 -27.14 -10.57
N ALA A 9 -48.05 -26.16 -11.33
CA ALA A 9 -46.64 -25.83 -11.62
C ALA A 9 -46.00 -25.22 -10.38
N LEU A 10 -45.07 -25.95 -9.75
CA LEU A 10 -44.20 -25.38 -8.70
C LEU A 10 -43.15 -24.47 -9.37
N LEU A 11 -43.27 -23.17 -9.17
CA LEU A 11 -42.20 -22.20 -9.48
C LEU A 11 -41.07 -22.37 -8.44
N PHE A 12 -39.95 -22.98 -8.85
CA PHE A 12 -38.70 -22.88 -8.09
C PHE A 12 -38.10 -21.48 -8.27
N ILE A 13 -38.26 -20.63 -7.26
CA ILE A 13 -37.49 -19.39 -7.16
C ILE A 13 -36.08 -19.78 -6.72
N ALA A 14 -35.14 -19.86 -7.66
CA ALA A 14 -33.73 -19.98 -7.35
C ALA A 14 -33.26 -18.64 -6.75
N GLY A 15 -33.30 -18.55 -5.43
CA GLY A 15 -32.69 -17.45 -4.70
C GLY A 15 -31.16 -17.51 -4.86
N CYS A 16 -30.57 -16.59 -5.59
CA CYS A 16 -29.13 -16.36 -5.52
C CYS A 16 -28.78 -15.93 -4.11
N ALA A 17 -28.41 -16.88 -3.26
CA ALA A 17 -27.77 -16.59 -1.98
C ALA A 17 -26.39 -15.97 -2.30
N ALA A 18 -26.29 -14.65 -2.22
CA ALA A 18 -25.00 -13.98 -2.19
C ALA A 18 -24.25 -14.55 -0.96
N SER A 19 -23.25 -15.37 -1.22
CA SER A 19 -22.35 -15.89 -0.20
C SER A 19 -21.58 -14.71 0.40
N HIS A 20 -22.10 -14.14 1.48
CA HIS A 20 -21.32 -13.29 2.36
C HIS A 20 -20.22 -14.18 2.93
N ARG A 21 -18.98 -13.98 2.48
CA ARG A 21 -17.81 -14.54 3.17
C ARG A 21 -17.74 -13.90 4.56
N GLN A 22 -18.38 -14.51 5.52
CA GLN A 22 -18.04 -14.32 6.93
C GLN A 22 -16.69 -15.02 7.14
N GLY A 23 -15.61 -14.34 6.77
CA GLY A 23 -14.28 -14.73 7.21
C GLY A 23 -14.24 -14.51 8.72
N ALA A 24 -14.18 -15.61 9.50
CA ALA A 24 -13.80 -15.51 10.90
C ALA A 24 -12.48 -14.73 10.94
N GLY A 25 -12.42 -13.62 11.68
CA GLY A 25 -11.21 -12.87 11.91
C GLY A 25 -10.11 -13.83 12.39
N ARG A 26 -8.88 -13.66 11.86
CA ARG A 26 -7.73 -14.45 12.29
C ARG A 26 -6.80 -13.51 13.04
N ASP A 27 -6.58 -13.79 14.33
CA ASP A 27 -5.49 -13.17 15.06
C ASP A 27 -4.19 -13.85 14.65
N THR A 28 -3.25 -13.06 14.15
CA THR A 28 -1.90 -13.53 13.86
C THR A 28 -0.99 -13.02 14.98
N ILE A 29 -0.53 -13.93 15.85
CA ILE A 29 0.46 -13.61 16.86
C ILE A 29 1.84 -13.73 16.23
N VAL A 30 2.61 -12.63 16.24
CA VAL A 30 3.97 -12.57 15.71
C VAL A 30 4.94 -12.20 16.83
N ALA A 31 6.18 -12.65 16.72
CA ALA A 31 7.24 -12.22 17.64
C ALA A 31 7.56 -10.73 17.39
N ALA A 32 7.68 -9.96 18.46
CA ALA A 32 8.07 -8.55 18.36
C ALA A 32 9.45 -8.39 17.71
N ALA A 33 9.64 -7.33 16.95
CA ALA A 33 10.96 -6.91 16.48
C ALA A 33 11.90 -6.62 17.66
N SER A 34 13.20 -6.85 17.48
CA SER A 34 14.18 -6.29 18.42
C SER A 34 14.21 -4.75 18.28
N PRO A 35 14.63 -4.01 19.34
CA PRO A 35 14.77 -2.56 19.26
C PRO A 35 15.68 -2.08 18.10
N ASP A 36 16.76 -2.82 17.83
CA ASP A 36 17.68 -2.49 16.73
C ASP A 36 17.03 -2.70 15.37
N GLN A 37 16.21 -3.75 15.22
CA GLN A 37 15.49 -4.03 13.99
C GLN A 37 14.37 -2.99 13.75
N GLU A 38 13.60 -2.65 14.78
CA GLU A 38 12.60 -1.57 14.69
C GLU A 38 13.27 -0.24 14.32
N LYS A 39 14.40 0.10 14.97
CA LYS A 39 15.17 1.32 14.68
C LYS A 39 15.70 1.31 13.24
N ALA A 40 16.17 0.16 12.75
CA ALA A 40 16.73 0.05 11.40
C ALA A 40 15.65 0.16 10.31
N LEU A 41 14.40 -0.16 10.59
CA LEU A 41 13.30 -0.16 9.63
C LEU A 41 12.33 0.99 9.89
N LEU A 42 11.41 0.87 10.84
CA LEU A 42 10.44 1.90 11.14
C LEU A 42 11.10 3.21 11.60
N GLY A 43 12.17 3.11 12.39
CA GLY A 43 12.96 4.27 12.84
C GLY A 43 13.54 5.09 11.69
N GLN A 44 13.97 4.44 10.61
CA GLN A 44 14.43 5.14 9.40
C GLN A 44 13.29 5.91 8.73
N VAL A 45 12.08 5.33 8.66
CA VAL A 45 10.91 6.03 8.08
C VAL A 45 10.42 7.16 9.00
N LYS A 46 10.46 6.96 10.34
CA LYS A 46 10.15 8.03 11.33
C LYS A 46 11.05 9.24 11.16
N ALA A 47 12.33 9.05 10.84
CA ALA A 47 13.29 10.15 10.63
C ALA A 47 12.95 11.02 9.41
N LEU A 48 12.04 10.56 8.54
CA LEU A 48 11.57 11.34 7.39
C LEU A 48 10.46 12.31 7.73
N GLU A 49 9.97 12.36 8.98
CA GLU A 49 8.90 13.28 9.38
C GLU A 49 9.14 14.70 8.87
N GLY A 50 8.10 15.28 8.23
CA GLY A 50 8.17 16.60 7.62
C GLY A 50 7.69 16.61 6.17
N LYS A 51 8.09 17.67 5.44
CA LYS A 51 7.70 17.91 4.04
C LYS A 51 8.87 17.66 3.12
N TRP A 52 8.58 17.14 1.95
CA TRP A 52 9.55 16.83 0.91
C TRP A 52 9.07 17.32 -0.44
N GLU A 53 9.96 17.94 -1.19
CA GLU A 53 9.69 18.48 -2.51
C GLU A 53 10.47 17.74 -3.59
N MET A 54 10.00 17.82 -4.81
CA MET A 54 10.70 17.40 -6.02
C MET A 54 10.73 18.52 -7.03
N VAL A 55 11.60 18.42 -8.02
CA VAL A 55 11.57 19.32 -9.17
C VAL A 55 10.43 18.93 -10.09
N GLY A 56 9.48 19.84 -10.31
CA GLY A 56 8.37 19.65 -11.23
C GLY A 56 8.78 19.76 -12.69
N GLU A 57 7.84 19.50 -13.59
CA GLU A 57 8.06 19.61 -15.05
C GLU A 57 8.42 21.02 -15.50
N ASP A 58 7.99 22.04 -14.76
CA ASP A 58 8.31 23.44 -15.00
C ASP A 58 9.69 23.87 -14.42
N GLY A 59 10.44 22.91 -13.86
CA GLY A 59 11.75 23.14 -13.25
C GLY A 59 11.68 23.75 -11.84
N LYS A 60 10.50 23.91 -11.25
CA LYS A 60 10.33 24.50 -9.91
C LYS A 60 10.11 23.45 -8.84
N PRO A 61 10.48 23.75 -7.57
CA PRO A 61 10.15 22.89 -6.46
C PRO A 61 8.63 22.75 -6.30
N GLN A 62 8.16 21.51 -6.12
CA GLN A 62 6.77 21.16 -5.85
C GLN A 62 6.70 20.23 -4.64
N LEU A 63 5.74 20.45 -3.75
CA LEU A 63 5.51 19.56 -2.63
C LEU A 63 5.13 18.16 -3.15
N ALA A 64 6.01 17.21 -2.95
CA ALA A 64 5.86 15.85 -3.44
C ALA A 64 5.23 14.92 -2.39
N THR A 65 5.68 15.01 -1.14
CA THR A 65 5.15 14.16 -0.07
C THR A 65 5.33 14.78 1.31
N THR A 66 4.52 14.31 2.26
CA THR A 66 4.63 14.63 3.68
C THR A 66 4.65 13.36 4.51
N TYR A 67 5.55 13.28 5.48
CA TYR A 67 5.60 12.19 6.45
C TYR A 67 5.17 12.69 7.82
N GLN A 68 4.35 11.91 8.52
CA GLN A 68 3.85 12.19 9.85
C GLN A 68 3.91 10.94 10.72
N VAL A 69 4.55 11.04 11.87
CA VAL A 69 4.52 10.00 12.90
C VAL A 69 3.21 10.08 13.69
N SER A 70 2.57 8.94 13.92
CA SER A 70 1.28 8.84 14.61
C SER A 70 1.17 7.58 15.47
N SER A 71 -0.01 7.35 16.06
CA SER A 71 -0.31 6.13 16.84
C SER A 71 0.71 5.85 17.95
N GLY A 72 1.12 6.88 18.70
CA GLY A 72 2.12 6.73 19.76
C GLY A 72 3.51 6.35 19.27
N GLY A 73 3.83 6.66 18.00
CA GLY A 73 5.11 6.33 17.38
C GLY A 73 5.12 4.98 16.64
N ASN A 74 4.00 4.27 16.56
CA ASN A 74 3.94 2.94 15.96
C ASN A 74 3.59 2.96 14.46
N VAL A 75 3.18 4.12 13.93
CA VAL A 75 2.76 4.30 12.55
C VAL A 75 3.41 5.55 11.96
N VAL A 76 3.85 5.45 10.70
CA VAL A 76 4.17 6.62 9.89
C VAL A 76 3.17 6.68 8.73
N ARG A 77 2.54 7.82 8.55
CA ARG A 77 1.71 8.13 7.39
C ARG A 77 2.48 9.01 6.43
N GLU A 78 2.52 8.61 5.19
CA GLU A 78 3.01 9.43 4.09
C GLU A 78 1.82 9.83 3.21
N VAL A 79 1.70 11.11 2.88
CA VAL A 79 0.75 11.60 1.88
C VAL A 79 1.54 12.03 0.67
N MET A 80 1.39 11.32 -0.44
CA MET A 80 2.01 11.62 -1.72
C MET A 80 1.14 12.60 -2.50
N PHE A 81 1.74 13.61 -3.11
CA PHE A 81 1.09 14.64 -3.92
C PHE A 81 -0.06 15.35 -3.19
N PRO A 82 0.18 15.94 -1.99
CA PRO A 82 -0.86 16.53 -1.17
C PRO A 82 -1.69 17.58 -1.91
N GLY A 83 -3.02 17.41 -1.90
CA GLY A 83 -3.98 18.30 -2.56
C GLY A 83 -4.14 18.09 -4.06
N ALA A 84 -3.40 17.18 -4.68
CA ALA A 84 -3.58 16.82 -6.09
C ALA A 84 -4.77 15.86 -6.30
N ALA A 85 -5.33 15.83 -7.51
CA ALA A 85 -6.42 14.91 -7.84
C ALA A 85 -6.01 13.43 -7.72
N HIS A 86 -4.72 13.13 -7.75
CA HIS A 86 -4.13 11.80 -7.59
C HIS A 86 -3.37 11.68 -6.25
N GLU A 87 -3.78 12.44 -5.22
CA GLU A 87 -3.25 12.26 -3.88
C GLU A 87 -3.37 10.81 -3.44
N MET A 88 -2.31 10.26 -2.85
CA MET A 88 -2.24 8.89 -2.38
C MET A 88 -1.68 8.86 -0.96
N THR A 89 -1.92 7.75 -0.25
CA THR A 89 -1.42 7.58 1.11
C THR A 89 -0.68 6.27 1.25
N ASN A 90 0.48 6.32 1.91
CA ASN A 90 1.20 5.15 2.41
C ASN A 90 1.10 5.12 3.93
N VAL A 91 0.91 3.92 4.49
CA VAL A 91 0.91 3.69 5.94
C VAL A 91 1.95 2.64 6.26
N TYR A 92 2.92 3.00 7.08
CA TYR A 92 4.05 2.16 7.50
C TYR A 92 3.88 1.75 8.96
N HIS A 93 4.09 0.47 9.28
CA HIS A 93 4.10 -0.07 10.64
C HIS A 93 4.91 -1.38 10.71
N MET A 94 5.31 -1.78 11.91
CA MET A 94 5.91 -3.10 12.08
C MET A 94 4.83 -4.19 12.17
N ASP A 95 5.12 -5.36 11.58
CA ASP A 95 4.36 -6.60 11.74
C ASP A 95 5.37 -7.69 12.12
N GLY A 96 5.55 -7.90 13.41
CA GLY A 96 6.68 -8.66 13.92
C GLY A 96 8.00 -7.98 13.56
N SER A 97 8.89 -8.74 12.95
CA SER A 97 10.23 -8.28 12.53
C SER A 97 10.23 -7.50 11.22
N ASP A 98 9.13 -7.45 10.50
CA ASP A 98 9.06 -6.84 9.18
C ASP A 98 8.41 -5.47 9.23
N LEU A 99 8.92 -4.55 8.42
CA LEU A 99 8.23 -3.29 8.12
C LEU A 99 7.22 -3.53 7.01
N VAL A 100 5.97 -3.21 7.28
CA VAL A 100 4.87 -3.29 6.31
C VAL A 100 4.51 -1.90 5.84
N MET A 101 4.26 -1.76 4.55
CA MET A 101 3.70 -0.57 3.94
C MET A 101 2.44 -0.94 3.15
N THR A 102 1.33 -0.25 3.42
CA THR A 102 0.11 -0.32 2.60
C THR A 102 -0.01 0.97 1.81
N HIS A 103 -0.04 0.84 0.48
CA HIS A 103 -0.22 1.94 -0.46
C HIS A 103 -1.69 2.08 -0.84
N TYR A 104 -2.33 3.17 -0.48
CA TYR A 104 -3.71 3.52 -0.90
C TYR A 104 -3.63 4.27 -2.22
N CYS A 105 -3.75 3.52 -3.31
CA CYS A 105 -3.51 4.01 -4.66
C CYS A 105 -4.70 4.78 -5.24
N ALA A 106 -4.45 5.83 -6.01
CA ALA A 106 -5.48 6.60 -6.71
C ALA A 106 -6.27 5.76 -7.73
N VAL A 107 -5.75 4.61 -8.19
CA VAL A 107 -6.51 3.67 -9.04
C VAL A 107 -7.49 2.80 -8.26
N GLY A 108 -7.57 2.98 -6.92
CA GLY A 108 -8.59 2.37 -6.05
C GLY A 108 -8.21 1.03 -5.45
N ASN A 109 -7.04 0.45 -5.73
CA ASN A 109 -6.53 -0.73 -5.02
C ASN A 109 -5.57 -0.36 -3.89
N GLN A 110 -5.34 -1.31 -2.96
CA GLN A 110 -4.45 -1.11 -1.81
C GLN A 110 -3.41 -2.24 -1.76
N PRO A 111 -2.32 -2.14 -2.53
CA PRO A 111 -1.20 -3.07 -2.40
C PRO A 111 -0.51 -2.92 -1.06
N ARG A 112 -0.22 -4.05 -0.44
CA ARG A 112 0.57 -4.19 0.77
C ARG A 112 1.92 -4.78 0.38
N MET A 113 2.98 -4.18 0.88
CA MET A 113 4.36 -4.57 0.63
C MET A 113 5.10 -4.72 1.96
N ARG A 114 6.14 -5.54 1.96
CA ARG A 114 6.86 -5.95 3.17
C ARG A 114 8.37 -5.86 2.96
N ALA A 115 9.09 -5.42 3.98
CA ALA A 115 10.55 -5.39 4.03
C ALA A 115 11.05 -6.01 5.33
N ALA A 116 11.80 -7.12 5.24
CA ALA A 116 12.35 -7.82 6.39
C ALA A 116 13.67 -7.18 6.90
N ARG A 117 14.35 -6.41 6.06
CA ARG A 117 15.64 -5.77 6.36
C ARG A 117 15.92 -4.63 5.39
N LYS A 118 16.87 -3.77 5.76
CA LYS A 118 17.48 -2.82 4.83
C LYS A 118 18.81 -3.36 4.28
N SER A 119 19.23 -2.82 3.14
CA SER A 119 20.54 -3.04 2.53
C SER A 119 21.26 -1.70 2.41
N GLY A 120 22.33 -1.50 3.16
CA GLY A 120 22.96 -0.17 3.27
C GLY A 120 21.98 0.87 3.84
N ASN A 121 21.70 1.90 3.06
CA ASN A 121 20.75 2.97 3.37
C ASN A 121 19.37 2.79 2.70
N THR A 122 19.12 1.64 2.08
CA THR A 122 17.90 1.37 1.30
C THR A 122 17.03 0.30 1.95
N ILE A 123 15.74 0.59 2.09
CA ILE A 123 14.69 -0.37 2.44
C ILE A 123 14.02 -0.83 1.14
N HIS A 124 14.00 -2.15 0.90
CA HIS A 124 13.36 -2.74 -0.27
C HIS A 124 12.06 -3.42 0.16
N PHE A 125 10.95 -2.91 -0.35
CA PHE A 125 9.63 -3.48 -0.16
C PHE A 125 9.27 -4.37 -1.34
N THR A 126 8.80 -5.57 -1.03
CA THR A 126 8.30 -6.55 -2.00
C THR A 126 6.82 -6.83 -1.75
N PHE A 127 6.13 -7.25 -2.79
CA PHE A 127 4.69 -7.51 -2.76
C PHE A 127 4.33 -8.58 -1.71
N ASP A 128 3.33 -8.28 -0.88
CA ASP A 128 2.72 -9.19 0.09
C ASP A 128 1.30 -9.58 -0.35
N SER A 129 0.43 -8.58 -0.52
CA SER A 129 -0.98 -8.78 -0.85
C SER A 129 -1.57 -7.52 -1.49
N VAL A 130 -2.82 -7.60 -1.94
CA VAL A 130 -3.56 -6.44 -2.43
C VAL A 130 -5.05 -6.60 -2.14
N THR A 131 -5.70 -5.52 -1.72
CA THR A 131 -7.15 -5.44 -1.61
C THR A 131 -7.73 -4.61 -2.76
N ASN A 132 -9.01 -4.85 -3.07
CA ASN A 132 -9.75 -4.18 -4.15
C ASN A 132 -9.04 -4.21 -5.52
N HIS A 133 -8.33 -5.31 -5.82
CA HIS A 133 -7.74 -5.56 -7.15
C HIS A 133 -8.78 -6.29 -8.00
N THR A 134 -9.51 -5.56 -8.84
CA THR A 134 -10.73 -6.03 -9.49
C THR A 134 -10.48 -6.70 -10.84
N SER A 135 -9.28 -6.56 -11.40
CA SER A 135 -8.90 -7.19 -12.68
C SER A 135 -7.38 -7.38 -12.76
N PRO A 136 -6.87 -8.45 -13.37
CA PRO A 136 -5.44 -8.62 -13.65
C PRO A 136 -4.85 -7.46 -14.47
N SER A 137 -5.65 -6.83 -15.34
CA SER A 137 -5.26 -5.67 -16.13
C SER A 137 -5.27 -4.34 -15.37
N GLN A 138 -5.78 -4.31 -14.13
CA GLN A 138 -5.65 -3.14 -13.29
C GLN A 138 -4.20 -2.97 -12.85
N ARG A 139 -3.64 -1.77 -13.06
CA ARG A 139 -2.28 -1.45 -12.61
C ARG A 139 -2.18 -1.54 -11.09
N CYS A 140 -1.11 -2.18 -10.59
CA CYS A 140 -0.86 -2.38 -9.17
C CYS A 140 0.62 -2.16 -8.86
N MET A 141 0.94 -1.33 -7.86
CA MET A 141 2.30 -1.19 -7.34
C MET A 141 2.68 -2.45 -6.57
N ARG A 142 3.82 -3.08 -6.89
CA ARG A 142 4.24 -4.33 -6.24
C ARG A 142 5.64 -4.29 -5.63
N GLU A 143 6.43 -3.31 -5.97
CA GLU A 143 7.74 -3.10 -5.37
C GLU A 143 7.96 -1.61 -5.13
N MET A 144 8.67 -1.31 -4.06
CA MET A 144 9.17 0.03 -3.78
C MET A 144 10.52 -0.06 -3.07
N SER A 145 11.46 0.78 -3.45
CA SER A 145 12.67 0.99 -2.65
C SER A 145 12.74 2.44 -2.17
N LEU A 146 13.01 2.57 -0.87
CA LEU A 146 13.24 3.84 -0.19
C LEU A 146 14.72 3.93 0.18
N GLU A 147 15.44 4.78 -0.51
CA GLU A 147 16.84 5.08 -0.25
C GLU A 147 16.95 6.41 0.51
N VAL A 148 17.59 6.39 1.68
CA VAL A 148 17.93 7.59 2.43
C VAL A 148 19.37 7.97 2.04
N VAL A 149 19.52 8.94 1.13
CA VAL A 149 20.83 9.38 0.66
C VAL A 149 21.57 10.11 1.77
N ASP A 150 20.88 11.05 2.42
CA ASP A 150 21.32 11.78 3.61
C ASP A 150 20.10 12.35 4.37
N ASN A 151 20.32 13.28 5.31
CA ASN A 151 19.25 13.86 6.13
C ASN A 151 18.24 14.70 5.33
N ASP A 152 18.65 15.22 4.19
CA ASP A 152 17.87 16.15 3.38
C ASP A 152 17.51 15.58 1.98
N HIS A 153 17.97 14.37 1.64
CA HIS A 153 17.72 13.76 0.33
C HIS A 153 17.31 12.29 0.46
N ILE A 154 16.22 11.93 -0.19
CA ILE A 154 15.76 10.55 -0.34
C ILE A 154 15.38 10.24 -1.78
N VAL A 155 15.38 8.96 -2.14
CA VAL A 155 14.88 8.49 -3.44
C VAL A 155 13.89 7.37 -3.21
N GLN A 156 12.71 7.52 -3.79
CA GLN A 156 11.73 6.45 -3.89
C GLN A 156 11.71 5.91 -5.32
N ARG A 157 11.79 4.58 -5.48
CA ARG A 157 11.66 3.92 -6.79
C ARG A 157 10.55 2.90 -6.73
N TRP A 158 9.51 3.12 -7.53
CA TRP A 158 8.31 2.31 -7.57
C TRP A 158 8.28 1.45 -8.81
N LYS A 159 7.82 0.20 -8.68
CA LYS A 159 7.54 -0.69 -9.80
C LYS A 159 6.08 -1.10 -9.81
N SER A 160 5.43 -0.89 -10.94
CA SER A 160 4.06 -1.31 -11.15
C SER A 160 3.97 -2.53 -12.07
N TYR A 161 2.86 -3.25 -11.92
CA TYR A 161 2.57 -4.47 -12.67
C TYR A 161 1.15 -4.39 -13.24
N GLN A 162 0.99 -5.00 -14.40
CA GLN A 162 -0.30 -5.17 -15.09
C GLN A 162 -0.27 -6.52 -15.80
N ASP A 163 -1.34 -7.31 -15.71
CA ASP A 163 -1.41 -8.67 -16.24
C ASP A 163 -0.24 -9.57 -15.79
N GLY A 164 0.21 -9.39 -14.53
CA GLY A 164 1.33 -10.13 -13.96
C GLY A 164 2.72 -9.76 -14.48
N LYS A 165 2.82 -8.75 -15.35
CA LYS A 165 4.08 -8.28 -15.94
C LYS A 165 4.46 -6.91 -15.39
N PRO A 166 5.77 -6.63 -15.24
CA PRO A 166 6.21 -5.29 -14.89
C PRO A 166 5.86 -4.31 -16.02
N VAL A 167 5.39 -3.13 -15.64
CA VAL A 167 5.13 -1.99 -16.51
C VAL A 167 5.89 -0.79 -15.98
N GLU A 168 5.80 0.36 -16.66
CA GLU A 168 6.45 1.58 -16.25
C GLU A 168 6.20 1.89 -14.76
N GLY A 169 7.28 2.19 -14.04
CA GLY A 169 7.29 2.61 -12.65
C GLY A 169 7.34 4.13 -12.51
N ALA A 170 7.76 4.58 -11.33
CA ALA A 170 8.00 5.99 -11.05
C ALA A 170 9.17 6.13 -10.08
N ASP A 171 10.09 7.04 -10.37
CA ASP A 171 11.21 7.39 -9.50
C ASP A 171 11.05 8.83 -9.03
N PHE A 172 11.21 9.05 -7.73
CA PHE A 172 11.12 10.37 -7.10
C PHE A 172 12.39 10.66 -6.32
N ALA A 173 13.18 11.61 -6.79
CA ALA A 173 14.26 12.21 -6.01
C ALA A 173 13.68 13.38 -5.22
N LEU A 174 13.76 13.31 -3.89
CA LEU A 174 13.07 14.21 -2.99
C LEU A 174 14.07 14.95 -2.10
N THR A 175 13.83 16.23 -1.90
CA THR A 175 14.61 17.10 -1.01
C THR A 175 13.72 17.56 0.14
N ARG A 176 14.28 17.60 1.35
CA ARG A 176 13.57 18.06 2.55
C ARG A 176 13.29 19.57 2.48
N VAL A 177 12.05 19.96 2.71
CA VAL A 177 11.67 21.37 2.88
C VAL A 177 12.15 21.84 4.24
N LYS A 178 12.88 22.96 4.28
CA LYS A 178 13.42 23.60 5.50
C LYS A 178 12.44 24.59 6.09
#